data_298b88c52422abe8806301856a16254b
#
_entry.id   298b88c52422abe8806301856a16254b
#
_cell.length_a   1.000
_cell.length_b   1.000
_cell.length_c   1.000
_cell.angle_alpha   90.00
_cell.angle_beta   90.00
_cell.angle_gamma   90.00
#
_symmetry.space_group_name_H-M   'P 1'
#
loop_
_entity.id
_entity.type
_entity.pdbx_description
1 polymer ?
#
loop_
_entity_poly.entity_id
_entity_poly.type
_entity_poly.pdbx_seq_one_letter_code
_entity_poly.pdbx_strand_id
1 'polypeptide(L)'
;CRALDGKHFRVKDMLPGTNAAPMHPNCRCADAPYMDRKAFENWIEEKSIEKDSGSGIIKSGAISGARNPEGNAAKEHAERYYGLVRKMKTDVSKIAKTTGYSEKEIEEVKKYIFMDTHNLGTEGVKRFDPDYMMAESWRRLIEGQPKPHDLTLINHEIMEKELMQKGYSQEEAHIITSKKYNYGKEAHEFYDKIKKYRKE
;
A
#
# COMPACT_ATOMS: atom_id res chain seq x y z
N CYS A 1 -27.38 33.73 -13.12
CA CYS A 1 -26.17 33.26 -12.45
C CYS A 1 -26.09 33.67 -10.98
N ARG A 2 -26.20 34.98 -10.66
CA ARG A 2 -26.13 35.46 -9.25
C ARG A 2 -27.15 34.81 -8.31
N ALA A 3 -28.34 34.45 -8.78
CA ALA A 3 -29.40 33.83 -7.96
C ALA A 3 -29.02 32.42 -7.47
N LEU A 4 -28.02 31.79 -8.09
CA LEU A 4 -27.54 30.44 -7.75
C LEU A 4 -26.18 30.47 -7.05
N ASP A 5 -25.60 31.66 -6.89
CA ASP A 5 -24.30 31.79 -6.22
C ASP A 5 -24.39 31.32 -4.76
N GLY A 6 -23.43 30.48 -4.37
CA GLY A 6 -23.40 29.83 -3.06
C GLY A 6 -24.45 28.73 -2.82
N LYS A 7 -25.27 28.35 -3.80
CA LYS A 7 -26.22 27.25 -3.66
C LYS A 7 -25.54 25.91 -3.98
N HIS A 8 -25.93 24.87 -3.27
CA HIS A 8 -25.42 23.54 -3.41
C HIS A 8 -26.49 22.63 -4.02
N PHE A 9 -26.09 21.83 -5.02
CA PHE A 9 -26.96 20.87 -5.71
C PHE A 9 -26.29 19.51 -5.71
N ARG A 10 -27.08 18.45 -5.69
CA ARG A 10 -26.53 17.10 -5.87
C ARG A 10 -26.05 16.92 -7.30
N VAL A 11 -24.90 16.31 -7.48
CA VAL A 11 -24.31 16.07 -8.82
C VAL A 11 -25.28 15.37 -9.76
N LYS A 12 -26.04 14.40 -9.24
CA LYS A 12 -27.06 13.67 -10.05
C LYS A 12 -28.24 14.55 -10.52
N ASP A 13 -28.46 15.69 -9.88
CA ASP A 13 -29.57 16.61 -10.17
C ASP A 13 -29.07 17.84 -10.93
N MET A 14 -27.83 17.83 -11.41
CA MET A 14 -27.23 18.93 -12.17
C MET A 14 -27.80 18.97 -13.60
N LEU A 15 -28.32 20.14 -13.94
CA LEU A 15 -28.88 20.43 -15.26
C LEU A 15 -28.25 21.72 -15.79
N PRO A 16 -27.37 21.65 -16.81
CA PRO A 16 -26.82 22.83 -17.46
C PRO A 16 -27.91 23.79 -17.95
N GLY A 17 -27.71 25.08 -17.72
CA GLY A 17 -28.72 26.11 -18.03
C GLY A 17 -29.79 26.31 -16.96
N THR A 18 -29.90 25.43 -15.98
CA THR A 18 -30.89 25.52 -14.89
C THR A 18 -30.22 25.71 -13.54
N ASN A 19 -29.34 24.81 -13.12
CA ASN A 19 -28.67 24.84 -11.82
C ASN A 19 -27.18 24.48 -11.89
N ALA A 20 -26.64 24.34 -13.10
CA ALA A 20 -25.22 24.09 -13.35
C ALA A 20 -24.75 24.92 -14.55
N ALA A 21 -23.46 25.22 -14.59
CA ALA A 21 -22.84 25.92 -15.70
C ALA A 21 -22.75 25.03 -16.97
N PRO A 22 -22.81 25.59 -18.19
CA PRO A 22 -23.07 27.02 -18.50
C PRO A 22 -24.55 27.39 -18.39
N MET A 23 -24.85 28.55 -17.78
CA MET A 23 -26.21 28.99 -17.56
C MET A 23 -26.84 29.68 -18.80
N HIS A 24 -26.02 30.19 -19.71
CA HIS A 24 -26.40 30.86 -20.95
C HIS A 24 -25.20 30.96 -21.89
N PRO A 25 -25.38 31.24 -23.19
CA PRO A 25 -24.28 31.57 -24.06
C PRO A 25 -23.39 32.65 -23.46
N ASN A 26 -22.08 32.51 -23.50
CA ASN A 26 -21.09 33.38 -22.86
C ASN A 26 -21.07 33.32 -21.31
N CYS A 27 -21.59 32.28 -20.69
CA CYS A 27 -21.50 32.06 -19.26
C CYS A 27 -20.03 31.88 -18.85
N ARG A 28 -19.59 32.62 -17.83
CA ARG A 28 -18.26 32.50 -17.21
C ARG A 28 -18.32 31.90 -15.82
N CYS A 29 -19.47 31.32 -15.44
CA CYS A 29 -19.62 30.63 -14.18
C CYS A 29 -18.87 29.30 -14.22
N ALA A 30 -18.37 28.88 -13.08
CA ALA A 30 -17.80 27.57 -12.86
C ALA A 30 -18.55 26.88 -11.71
N ASP A 31 -18.78 25.58 -11.87
CA ASP A 31 -19.26 24.73 -10.77
C ASP A 31 -18.04 24.19 -10.03
N ALA A 32 -18.06 24.26 -8.71
CA ALA A 32 -17.02 23.71 -7.87
C ALA A 32 -17.58 22.58 -7.01
N PRO A 33 -16.83 21.50 -6.77
CA PRO A 33 -17.23 20.50 -5.81
C PRO A 33 -17.42 21.13 -4.44
N TYR A 34 -18.61 20.99 -3.85
CA TYR A 34 -18.87 21.40 -2.49
C TYR A 34 -18.80 20.17 -1.59
N MET A 35 -17.99 20.27 -0.56
CA MET A 35 -17.93 19.28 0.50
C MET A 35 -18.29 20.00 1.81
N ASP A 36 -19.42 19.63 2.41
CA ASP A 36 -19.69 20.00 3.78
C ASP A 36 -18.69 19.26 4.68
N ARG A 37 -17.66 19.98 5.10
CA ARG A 37 -16.56 19.44 5.87
C ARG A 37 -17.04 18.79 7.16
N LYS A 38 -18.00 19.41 7.82
CA LYS A 38 -18.54 18.91 9.08
C LYS A 38 -19.39 17.64 8.88
N ALA A 39 -20.22 17.63 7.84
CA ALA A 39 -20.99 16.45 7.47
C ALA A 39 -20.07 15.30 7.00
N PHE A 40 -19.00 15.61 6.30
CA PHE A 40 -18.00 14.62 5.90
C PHE A 40 -17.20 14.07 7.08
N GLU A 41 -16.80 14.93 8.02
CA GLU A 41 -16.14 14.53 9.26
C GLU A 41 -17.05 13.63 10.11
N ASN A 42 -18.33 14.00 10.28
CA ASN A 42 -19.33 13.18 10.96
C ASN A 42 -19.57 11.84 10.25
N TRP A 43 -19.65 11.82 8.92
CA TRP A 43 -19.80 10.60 8.15
C TRP A 43 -18.58 9.67 8.30
N ILE A 44 -17.36 10.24 8.30
CA ILE A 44 -16.14 9.47 8.58
C ILE A 44 -16.19 8.90 10.00
N GLU A 45 -16.63 9.70 10.97
CA GLU A 45 -16.71 9.28 12.37
C GLU A 45 -17.76 8.17 12.56
N GLU A 46 -18.95 8.32 11.95
CA GLU A 46 -20.00 7.31 11.95
C GLU A 46 -19.55 5.99 11.28
N LYS A 47 -18.90 6.09 10.12
CA LYS A 47 -18.36 4.91 9.42
C LYS A 47 -17.14 4.31 10.12
N SER A 48 -16.40 5.08 10.89
CA SER A 48 -15.33 4.55 11.72
C SER A 48 -15.86 3.80 12.94
N ILE A 49 -16.97 4.22 13.52
CA ILE A 49 -17.64 3.54 14.62
C ILE A 49 -18.26 2.21 14.18
N GLU A 50 -18.85 2.14 12.97
CA GLU A 50 -19.36 0.87 12.42
C GLU A 50 -18.27 -0.16 12.07
N LYS A 51 -17.02 0.27 11.97
CA LYS A 51 -15.85 -0.59 11.68
C LYS A 51 -14.92 -0.75 12.86
N ASP A 52 -15.25 -0.20 14.00
CA ASP A 52 -14.36 -0.34 15.14
C ASP A 52 -14.71 -1.59 15.96
N SER A 53 -13.92 -2.52 15.61
CA SER A 53 -12.87 -2.92 16.53
C SER A 53 -11.50 -2.59 15.93
N GLY A 54 -11.05 -1.38 16.13
CA GLY A 54 -9.65 -1.02 16.06
C GLY A 54 -9.13 -0.47 14.75
N SER A 55 -9.40 0.78 14.40
CA SER A 55 -8.54 1.43 13.43
C SER A 55 -8.71 2.95 13.35
N GLY A 56 -7.91 3.64 14.10
CA GLY A 56 -7.67 5.06 13.91
C GLY A 56 -6.81 5.43 12.69
N ILE A 57 -6.88 4.71 11.57
CA ILE A 57 -5.82 4.70 10.56
C ILE A 57 -6.11 5.53 9.31
N ILE A 58 -7.35 5.92 9.09
CA ILE A 58 -7.67 6.66 7.85
C ILE A 58 -7.47 8.18 8.02
N LYS A 59 -7.03 8.63 9.18
CA LYS A 59 -7.01 10.06 9.50
C LYS A 59 -5.99 10.90 8.74
N SER A 60 -5.05 10.33 7.97
CA SER A 60 -4.03 11.18 7.33
C SER A 60 -3.40 10.66 6.05
N GLY A 61 -3.82 9.50 5.52
CA GLY A 61 -3.06 8.86 4.44
C GLY A 61 -1.61 8.54 4.82
N ALA A 62 -1.19 8.98 5.99
CA ALA A 62 0.09 8.65 6.57
C ALA A 62 -0.03 7.27 7.19
N ILE A 63 0.77 6.37 6.72
CA ILE A 63 0.83 5.02 7.23
C ILE A 63 1.28 5.07 8.67
N SER A 64 0.38 4.72 9.53
CA SER A 64 0.52 4.88 10.97
C SER A 64 1.71 4.14 11.57
N GLY A 65 2.16 3.07 10.93
CA GLY A 65 3.28 2.26 11.38
C GLY A 65 4.66 2.79 10.99
N ALA A 66 4.75 3.78 10.09
CA ALA A 66 6.03 4.27 9.57
C ALA A 66 7.02 4.78 10.64
N ARG A 67 6.54 5.11 11.83
CA ARG A 67 7.38 5.55 12.95
C ARG A 67 7.97 4.41 13.77
N ASN A 68 7.26 3.31 13.86
CA ASN A 68 7.68 2.12 14.59
C ASN A 68 7.19 0.87 13.86
N PRO A 69 8.04 0.26 13.02
CA PRO A 69 7.67 -0.94 12.27
C PRO A 69 7.35 -2.14 13.15
N GLU A 70 7.75 -2.14 14.41
CA GLU A 70 7.49 -3.23 15.38
C GLU A 70 6.24 -2.98 16.23
N GLY A 71 5.61 -1.81 16.09
CA GLY A 71 4.45 -1.43 16.88
C GLY A 71 3.17 -2.19 16.47
N ASN A 72 2.20 -2.26 17.39
CA ASN A 72 0.93 -2.94 17.12
C ASN A 72 0.20 -2.39 15.88
N ALA A 73 0.20 -1.06 15.71
CA ALA A 73 -0.39 -0.43 14.52
C ALA A 73 0.28 -0.87 13.21
N ALA A 74 1.60 -1.13 13.23
CA ALA A 74 2.33 -1.64 12.08
C ALA A 74 1.94 -3.10 11.79
N LYS A 75 1.81 -3.94 12.80
CA LYS A 75 1.36 -5.34 12.67
C LYS A 75 -0.04 -5.41 12.09
N GLU A 76 -1.00 -4.67 12.63
CA GLU A 76 -2.36 -4.61 12.12
C GLU A 76 -2.43 -4.09 10.67
N HIS A 77 -1.59 -3.11 10.32
CA HIS A 77 -1.46 -2.64 8.96
C HIS A 77 -0.94 -3.74 8.04
N ALA A 78 0.12 -4.43 8.44
CA ALA A 78 0.69 -5.53 7.66
C ALA A 78 -0.34 -6.64 7.40
N GLU A 79 -1.05 -7.08 8.42
CA GLU A 79 -2.10 -8.11 8.29
C GLU A 79 -3.17 -7.72 7.26
N ARG A 80 -3.70 -6.50 7.38
CA ARG A 80 -4.69 -5.99 6.43
C ARG A 80 -4.13 -5.86 5.02
N TYR A 81 -2.92 -5.33 4.90
CA TYR A 81 -2.30 -5.10 3.60
C TYR A 81 -1.97 -6.41 2.88
N TYR A 82 -1.45 -7.42 3.58
CA TYR A 82 -1.27 -8.77 3.02
C TYR A 82 -2.59 -9.36 2.51
N GLY A 83 -3.68 -9.17 3.27
CA GLY A 83 -5.02 -9.57 2.83
C GLY A 83 -5.50 -8.85 1.56
N LEU A 84 -5.14 -7.58 1.39
CA LEU A 84 -5.43 -6.80 0.18
C LEU A 84 -4.58 -7.27 -1.00
N VAL A 85 -3.26 -7.43 -0.82
CA VAL A 85 -2.34 -7.88 -1.88
C VAL A 85 -2.77 -9.23 -2.46
N ARG A 86 -3.22 -10.16 -1.62
CA ARG A 86 -3.76 -11.46 -2.07
C ARG A 86 -4.94 -11.32 -3.04
N LYS A 87 -5.73 -10.26 -2.91
CA LYS A 87 -6.91 -9.98 -3.75
C LYS A 87 -6.61 -9.07 -4.94
N MET A 88 -5.48 -8.38 -4.95
CA MET A 88 -5.09 -7.48 -6.03
C MET A 88 -4.82 -8.25 -7.31
N LYS A 89 -5.27 -7.69 -8.45
CA LYS A 89 -5.04 -8.27 -9.79
C LYS A 89 -4.16 -7.38 -10.66
N THR A 90 -3.92 -6.14 -10.27
CA THR A 90 -3.21 -5.14 -11.08
C THR A 90 -1.85 -4.75 -10.53
N ASP A 91 -1.48 -5.24 -9.35
CA ASP A 91 -0.22 -4.94 -8.69
C ASP A 91 0.98 -5.48 -9.47
N VAL A 92 0.91 -6.71 -9.94
CA VAL A 92 1.97 -7.37 -10.73
C VAL A 92 2.33 -6.55 -11.97
N SER A 93 1.34 -6.19 -12.80
CA SER A 93 1.58 -5.42 -14.02
C SER A 93 2.08 -3.99 -13.73
N LYS A 94 1.62 -3.37 -12.66
CA LYS A 94 2.12 -2.05 -12.23
C LYS A 94 3.58 -2.11 -11.82
N ILE A 95 3.95 -3.08 -10.98
CA ILE A 95 5.32 -3.26 -10.50
C ILE A 95 6.24 -3.60 -11.67
N ALA A 96 5.86 -4.55 -12.53
CA ALA A 96 6.62 -4.92 -13.71
C ALA A 96 6.93 -3.69 -14.60
N LYS A 97 5.90 -2.88 -14.86
CA LYS A 97 6.03 -1.67 -15.69
C LYS A 97 7.01 -0.63 -15.10
N THR A 98 7.04 -0.48 -13.79
CA THR A 98 7.85 0.54 -13.11
C THR A 98 9.27 0.07 -12.80
N THR A 99 9.48 -1.22 -12.63
CA THR A 99 10.76 -1.79 -12.21
C THR A 99 11.56 -2.42 -13.35
N GLY A 100 10.89 -2.78 -14.46
CA GLY A 100 11.51 -3.45 -15.59
C GLY A 100 11.64 -4.96 -15.45
N TYR A 101 11.22 -5.55 -14.34
CA TYR A 101 11.08 -7.01 -14.23
C TYR A 101 9.89 -7.51 -15.06
N SER A 102 9.93 -8.77 -15.46
CA SER A 102 8.79 -9.39 -16.14
C SER A 102 7.61 -9.58 -15.18
N GLU A 103 6.37 -9.55 -15.69
CA GLU A 103 5.18 -9.86 -14.88
C GLU A 103 5.27 -11.23 -14.25
N LYS A 104 5.90 -12.20 -14.94
CA LYS A 104 6.09 -13.53 -14.40
C LYS A 104 6.97 -13.53 -13.17
N GLU A 105 8.11 -12.83 -13.18
CA GLU A 105 8.99 -12.71 -12.02
C GLU A 105 8.27 -12.07 -10.84
N ILE A 106 7.56 -10.96 -11.07
CA ILE A 106 6.79 -10.28 -10.02
C ILE A 106 5.65 -11.15 -9.49
N GLU A 107 4.97 -11.89 -10.36
CA GLU A 107 3.92 -12.83 -9.93
C GLU A 107 4.49 -13.95 -9.06
N GLU A 108 5.64 -14.46 -9.41
CA GLU A 108 6.34 -15.49 -8.63
C GLU A 108 6.78 -14.97 -7.26
N VAL A 109 7.33 -13.77 -7.18
CA VAL A 109 7.65 -13.09 -5.91
C VAL A 109 6.37 -12.87 -5.08
N LYS A 110 5.31 -12.37 -5.70
CA LYS A 110 4.02 -12.20 -5.02
C LYS A 110 3.49 -13.50 -4.43
N LYS A 111 3.53 -14.59 -5.21
CA LYS A 111 3.09 -15.90 -4.74
C LYS A 111 3.90 -16.34 -3.54
N TYR A 112 5.21 -16.27 -3.65
CA TYR A 112 6.12 -16.69 -2.61
C TYR A 112 5.90 -15.94 -1.29
N ILE A 113 5.83 -14.62 -1.31
CA ILE A 113 5.70 -13.81 -0.10
C ILE A 113 4.27 -13.88 0.50
N PHE A 114 3.24 -13.78 -0.34
CA PHE A 114 1.88 -13.50 0.15
C PHE A 114 0.91 -14.67 0.05
N MET A 115 1.15 -15.63 -0.83
CA MET A 115 0.15 -16.65 -1.18
C MET A 115 0.54 -18.05 -0.71
N ASP A 116 1.79 -18.43 -0.93
CA ASP A 116 2.26 -19.79 -0.72
C ASP A 116 2.42 -20.12 0.77
N THR A 117 2.34 -21.39 1.07
CA THR A 117 2.65 -21.92 2.41
C THR A 117 4.06 -22.51 2.39
N HIS A 118 4.80 -22.29 3.46
CA HIS A 118 6.17 -22.70 3.62
C HIS A 118 6.31 -23.62 4.84
N ASN A 119 7.22 -24.55 4.79
CA ASN A 119 7.57 -25.35 5.96
C ASN A 119 8.52 -24.51 6.84
N LEU A 120 7.98 -23.93 7.89
CA LEU A 120 8.70 -23.07 8.83
C LEU A 120 9.25 -23.84 10.04
N GLY A 121 9.63 -25.09 9.83
CA GLY A 121 10.22 -25.92 10.88
C GLY A 121 9.24 -26.23 12.03
N THR A 122 9.55 -25.75 13.23
CA THR A 122 8.73 -26.00 14.44
C THR A 122 7.35 -25.36 14.37
N GLU A 123 7.15 -24.36 13.52
CA GLU A 123 5.85 -23.69 13.33
C GLU A 123 4.95 -24.39 12.31
N GLY A 124 5.44 -25.44 11.67
CA GLY A 124 4.68 -26.22 10.69
C GLY A 124 4.55 -25.54 9.33
N VAL A 125 3.57 -26.01 8.54
CA VAL A 125 3.32 -25.51 7.19
C VAL A 125 2.31 -24.38 7.23
N LYS A 126 2.76 -23.15 7.06
CA LYS A 126 1.92 -21.94 7.05
C LYS A 126 2.47 -20.88 6.08
N ARG A 127 1.68 -19.83 5.82
CA ARG A 127 2.17 -18.63 5.14
C ARG A 127 3.13 -17.88 6.05
N PHE A 128 4.00 -17.07 5.45
CA PHE A 128 4.78 -16.11 6.23
C PHE A 128 3.86 -15.20 7.03
N ASP A 129 4.29 -14.87 8.24
CA ASP A 129 3.61 -13.89 9.06
C ASP A 129 3.73 -12.51 8.39
N PRO A 130 2.67 -11.69 8.43
CA PRO A 130 2.70 -10.37 7.82
C PRO A 130 3.79 -9.48 8.41
N ASP A 131 4.67 -9.01 7.53
CA ASP A 131 5.75 -8.07 7.85
C ASP A 131 5.42 -6.67 7.36
N TYR A 132 5.57 -5.68 8.24
CA TYR A 132 5.26 -4.30 7.92
C TYR A 132 6.20 -3.70 6.86
N MET A 133 7.49 -3.98 6.95
CA MET A 133 8.48 -3.42 6.03
C MET A 133 8.26 -3.98 4.62
N MET A 134 7.96 -5.28 4.50
CA MET A 134 7.60 -5.90 3.23
C MET A 134 6.28 -5.35 2.67
N ALA A 135 5.26 -5.16 3.50
CA ALA A 135 3.99 -4.56 3.10
C ALA A 135 4.21 -3.16 2.49
N GLU A 136 5.02 -2.34 3.15
CA GLU A 136 5.34 -1.00 2.69
C GLU A 136 6.23 -1.00 1.43
N SER A 137 7.15 -1.94 1.31
CA SER A 137 7.95 -2.13 0.10
C SER A 137 7.05 -2.46 -1.10
N TRP A 138 6.13 -3.42 -0.93
CA TRP A 138 5.17 -3.77 -1.99
C TRP A 138 4.28 -2.59 -2.38
N ARG A 139 3.83 -1.80 -1.39
CA ARG A 139 3.04 -0.60 -1.63
C ARG A 139 3.80 0.43 -2.48
N ARG A 140 5.04 0.76 -2.12
CA ARG A 140 5.88 1.71 -2.86
C ARG A 140 6.19 1.23 -4.28
N LEU A 141 6.38 -0.07 -4.44
CA LEU A 141 6.55 -0.69 -5.77
C LEU A 141 5.31 -0.49 -6.65
N ILE A 142 4.10 -0.72 -6.09
CA ILE A 142 2.81 -0.47 -6.81
C ILE A 142 2.64 1.01 -7.16
N GLU A 143 3.05 1.91 -6.28
CA GLU A 143 2.94 3.36 -6.46
C GLU A 143 3.98 3.93 -7.44
N GLY A 144 4.95 3.12 -7.89
CA GLY A 144 6.02 3.55 -8.78
C GLY A 144 7.05 4.46 -8.12
N GLN A 145 7.18 4.37 -6.80
CA GLN A 145 8.14 5.14 -6.00
C GLN A 145 9.04 4.25 -5.14
N PRO A 146 9.68 3.23 -5.73
CA PRO A 146 10.49 2.29 -4.96
C PRO A 146 11.71 2.97 -4.33
N LYS A 147 12.07 2.51 -3.16
CA LYS A 147 13.36 2.78 -2.52
C LYS A 147 14.37 1.68 -2.92
N PRO A 148 15.67 1.90 -2.77
CA PRO A 148 16.67 0.88 -3.12
C PRO A 148 16.40 -0.48 -2.50
N HIS A 149 16.06 -0.55 -1.22
CA HIS A 149 15.75 -1.81 -0.54
C HIS A 149 14.48 -2.50 -1.06
N ASP A 150 13.53 -1.78 -1.67
CA ASP A 150 12.35 -2.40 -2.27
C ASP A 150 12.71 -3.21 -3.52
N LEU A 151 13.71 -2.75 -4.28
CA LEU A 151 14.27 -3.51 -5.41
C LEU A 151 15.13 -4.67 -4.90
N THR A 152 15.86 -4.46 -3.79
CA THR A 152 16.60 -5.53 -3.12
C THR A 152 15.66 -6.65 -2.67
N LEU A 153 14.44 -6.35 -2.20
CA LEU A 153 13.43 -7.35 -1.88
C LEU A 153 13.14 -8.26 -3.09
N ILE A 154 12.83 -7.66 -4.25
CA ILE A 154 12.52 -8.44 -5.46
C ILE A 154 13.70 -9.33 -5.85
N ASN A 155 14.91 -8.79 -5.87
CA ASN A 155 16.12 -9.54 -6.21
C ASN A 155 16.41 -10.67 -5.21
N HIS A 156 16.14 -10.44 -3.93
CA HIS A 156 16.27 -11.44 -2.87
C HIS A 156 15.37 -12.63 -3.17
N GLU A 157 14.08 -12.38 -3.33
CA GLU A 157 13.10 -13.45 -3.53
C GLU A 157 13.34 -14.24 -4.83
N ILE A 158 13.71 -13.57 -5.92
CA ILE A 158 14.04 -14.24 -7.19
C ILE A 158 15.26 -15.15 -7.00
N MET A 159 16.33 -14.65 -6.39
CA MET A 159 17.56 -15.43 -6.21
C MET A 159 17.37 -16.61 -5.24
N GLU A 160 16.64 -16.39 -4.14
CA GLU A 160 16.33 -17.45 -3.17
C GLU A 160 15.56 -18.58 -3.85
N LYS A 161 14.54 -18.24 -4.64
CA LYS A 161 13.76 -19.20 -5.40
C LYS A 161 14.60 -19.96 -6.43
N GLU A 162 15.49 -19.27 -7.17
CA GLU A 162 16.39 -19.92 -8.12
C GLU A 162 17.32 -20.94 -7.45
N LEU A 163 17.82 -20.63 -6.26
CA LEU A 163 18.65 -21.53 -5.48
C LEU A 163 17.86 -22.74 -5.01
N MET A 164 16.63 -22.54 -4.55
CA MET A 164 15.75 -23.66 -4.16
C MET A 164 15.44 -24.57 -5.36
N GLN A 165 15.25 -24.02 -6.57
CA GLN A 165 15.07 -24.80 -7.78
C GLN A 165 16.33 -25.63 -8.17
N LYS A 166 17.51 -25.16 -7.74
CA LYS A 166 18.79 -25.89 -7.90
C LYS A 166 19.03 -26.96 -6.82
N GLY A 167 18.07 -27.12 -5.89
CA GLY A 167 18.10 -28.14 -4.86
C GLY A 167 18.64 -27.72 -3.50
N TYR A 168 18.91 -26.42 -3.29
CA TYR A 168 19.23 -25.90 -1.96
C TYR A 168 17.98 -25.90 -1.08
N SER A 169 18.16 -26.14 0.21
CA SER A 169 17.11 -25.91 1.19
C SER A 169 16.78 -24.42 1.28
N GLN A 170 15.59 -24.09 1.79
CA GLN A 170 15.19 -22.67 1.98
C GLN A 170 16.20 -21.91 2.86
N GLU A 171 16.67 -22.53 3.94
CA GLU A 171 17.64 -21.92 4.85
C GLU A 171 18.98 -21.63 4.15
N GLU A 172 19.53 -22.60 3.40
CA GLU A 172 20.75 -22.41 2.63
C GLU A 172 20.58 -21.32 1.56
N ALA A 173 19.48 -21.37 0.81
CA ALA A 173 19.16 -20.39 -0.22
C ALA A 173 19.08 -18.97 0.39
N HIS A 174 18.37 -18.83 1.50
CA HIS A 174 18.25 -17.55 2.21
C HIS A 174 19.61 -17.01 2.71
N ILE A 175 20.45 -17.86 3.29
CA ILE A 175 21.80 -17.46 3.75
C ILE A 175 22.66 -16.99 2.58
N ILE A 176 22.64 -17.70 1.46
CA ILE A 176 23.41 -17.34 0.27
C ILE A 176 22.90 -16.04 -0.32
N THR A 177 21.59 -15.91 -0.47
CA THR A 177 20.93 -14.72 -1.04
C THR A 177 21.19 -13.49 -0.17
N SER A 178 21.08 -13.61 1.15
CA SER A 178 21.30 -12.50 2.09
C SER A 178 22.73 -11.96 2.07
N LYS A 179 23.71 -12.70 1.60
CA LYS A 179 25.08 -12.18 1.39
C LYS A 179 25.16 -11.19 0.23
N LYS A 180 24.29 -11.32 -0.76
CA LYS A 180 24.25 -10.47 -1.96
C LYS A 180 23.16 -9.41 -1.91
N TYR A 181 21.98 -9.80 -1.47
CA TYR A 181 20.76 -8.99 -1.39
C TYR A 181 20.22 -9.02 0.03
N ASN A 182 20.73 -8.16 0.92
CA ASN A 182 20.33 -8.15 2.31
C ASN A 182 19.17 -7.19 2.55
N TYR A 183 17.98 -7.57 2.07
CA TYR A 183 16.78 -6.76 2.24
C TYR A 183 16.51 -6.38 3.71
N GLY A 184 16.59 -7.34 4.63
CA GLY A 184 16.30 -7.09 6.04
C GLY A 184 17.20 -6.00 6.64
N LYS A 185 18.51 -6.06 6.38
CA LYS A 185 19.46 -5.05 6.84
C LYS A 185 19.15 -3.67 6.22
N GLU A 186 18.97 -3.62 4.90
CA GLU A 186 18.71 -2.35 4.20
C GLU A 186 17.39 -1.70 4.63
N ALA A 187 16.34 -2.50 4.84
CA ALA A 187 15.05 -2.02 5.33
C ALA A 187 15.17 -1.48 6.76
N HIS A 188 15.83 -2.19 7.67
CA HIS A 188 16.04 -1.71 9.04
C HIS A 188 16.84 -0.40 9.06
N GLU A 189 17.93 -0.30 8.30
CA GLU A 189 18.71 0.93 8.20
C GLU A 189 17.88 2.11 7.67
N PHE A 190 16.97 1.86 6.74
CA PHE A 190 16.06 2.88 6.21
C PHE A 190 15.10 3.37 7.31
N TYR A 191 14.46 2.47 8.05
CA TYR A 191 13.52 2.85 9.11
C TYR A 191 14.22 3.50 10.31
N ASP A 192 15.44 3.10 10.66
CA ASP A 192 16.22 3.74 11.70
C ASP A 192 16.62 5.17 11.35
N LYS A 193 16.94 5.45 10.10
CA LYS A 193 17.18 6.82 9.63
C LYS A 193 15.92 7.67 9.80
N ILE A 194 14.75 7.16 9.44
CA ILE A 194 13.47 7.88 9.61
C ILE A 194 13.17 8.16 11.08
N LYS A 195 13.45 7.21 11.98
CA LYS A 195 13.30 7.42 13.44
C LYS A 195 14.17 8.56 13.96
N LYS A 196 15.42 8.66 13.49
CA LYS A 196 16.38 9.69 13.93
C LYS A 196 15.93 11.11 13.56
N TYR A 197 15.36 11.30 12.38
CA TYR A 197 14.89 12.61 11.91
C TYR A 197 13.59 13.11 12.57
N ARG A 198 12.97 12.33 13.44
CA ARG A 198 11.68 12.67 14.08
C ARG A 198 11.77 12.91 15.60
N LYS A 199 12.98 13.02 16.13
CA LYS A 199 13.24 13.36 17.55
C LYS A 199 13.47 14.84 17.79
N GLU A 200 13.37 15.68 16.77
CA GLU A 200 13.44 17.13 16.86
C GLU A 200 12.01 17.73 16.70
#